data_0c330f43960796efb26d3dbbbf551370
#
_entry.id   0c330f43960796efb26d3dbbbf551370
#
_cell.length_a   1.000
_cell.length_b   1.000
_cell.length_c   1.000
_cell.angle_alpha   90.00
_cell.angle_beta   90.00
_cell.angle_gamma   90.00
#
_symmetry.space_group_name_H-M   'P 1'
#
loop_
_entity.id
_entity.type
_entity.pdbx_description
1 polymer ?
#
loop_
_entity_poly.entity_id
_entity_poly.type
_entity_poly.pdbx_seq_one_letter_code
_entity_poly.pdbx_strand_id
1 'polypeptide(L)'
;MSKRIMSRRAFLTTSSATCCAVTIGAHRAACATKDEKRLPLIDCHLHFKHKQRSIEDTIKHIEATGTDKAFILPLETGEGGVLLKSETVLQALEKYPDRIIPFCQSDVRQPDVLQRIRTYHELGCRGIGEQKEHLPLNDRRIEGIIALCDDLNWPITIHFQDSKSGYNQGIAEHLETYLKKYKRVRIIGHAQSFWSHISADVPPPDKTLYPTGPVKPGGLIDRLLAEYPNLYADMSAGSGFNAISRDEDFSAGFLQRHRKQLLFGSDCPCNDGRGGNFNGVCFSTRLQEFLTRMVNDKDALRDIFHDNAIRALEGNA
;
A
#
# COMPACT_ATOMS: atom_id res chain seq x y z
N MET A 1 7.87 73.71 -10.83
CA MET A 1 7.78 74.62 -9.68
C MET A 1 7.74 73.69 -8.45
N SER A 2 8.81 73.50 -7.81
CA SER A 2 9.49 74.20 -6.72
C SER A 2 8.88 73.93 -5.36
N LYS A 3 9.61 73.11 -4.59
CA LYS A 3 10.19 73.35 -3.25
C LYS A 3 9.21 73.31 -2.06
N ARG A 4 9.50 72.80 -0.86
CA ARG A 4 10.66 72.66 0.04
C ARG A 4 10.26 71.78 1.24
N ILE A 5 10.98 70.81 1.65
CA ILE A 5 11.93 70.62 2.76
C ILE A 5 11.73 71.57 4.00
N MET A 6 11.60 70.92 5.17
CA MET A 6 12.29 71.23 6.48
C MET A 6 11.65 70.43 7.59
N SER A 7 12.23 69.55 8.33
CA SER A 7 13.37 69.53 9.27
C SER A 7 13.09 70.12 10.67
N ARG A 8 13.30 69.27 11.68
CA ARG A 8 13.96 69.49 12.98
C ARG A 8 13.13 69.45 14.27
N ARG A 9 13.52 68.52 15.09
CA ARG A 9 14.17 68.49 16.44
C ARG A 9 13.29 68.62 17.65
N ALA A 10 13.27 67.53 18.41
CA ALA A 10 13.67 67.29 19.80
C ALA A 10 13.25 68.31 20.91
N PHE A 11 12.62 67.75 21.96
CA PHE A 11 12.85 68.22 23.31
C PHE A 11 12.70 67.05 24.30
N LEU A 12 13.73 66.84 25.14
CA LEU A 12 13.80 65.98 26.27
C LEU A 12 13.10 66.71 27.48
N THR A 13 12.31 65.96 28.28
CA THR A 13 12.19 66.24 29.70
C THR A 13 12.06 64.95 30.49
N THR A 14 12.96 64.79 31.40
CA THR A 14 13.07 63.76 32.45
C THR A 14 11.99 63.99 33.51
N SER A 15 11.39 62.91 33.97
CA SER A 15 10.80 62.84 35.33
C SER A 15 10.91 61.40 35.85
N SER A 16 11.64 61.28 36.93
CA SER A 16 11.83 60.11 37.78
C SER A 16 10.54 59.76 38.51
N ALA A 17 10.07 58.54 38.48
CA ALA A 17 9.21 57.98 39.50
C ALA A 17 9.56 56.52 39.71
N THR A 18 10.13 56.27 40.87
CA THR A 18 10.44 54.94 41.42
C THR A 18 9.12 54.21 41.70
N CYS A 19 8.93 53.02 41.18
CA CYS A 19 7.93 52.12 41.71
C CYS A 19 8.33 50.66 41.50
N CYS A 20 8.20 49.91 42.54
CA CYS A 20 8.49 48.52 42.84
C CYS A 20 8.47 47.54 41.67
N ALA A 21 9.59 46.84 41.52
CA ALA A 21 9.70 45.63 40.72
C ALA A 21 8.96 44.47 41.41
N VAL A 22 7.84 44.03 40.84
CA VAL A 22 7.29 42.72 41.09
C VAL A 22 7.74 41.85 39.93
N THR A 23 8.76 41.04 40.18
CA THR A 23 9.22 40.00 39.23
C THR A 23 8.19 38.86 39.20
N ILE A 24 7.28 38.92 38.24
CA ILE A 24 6.50 37.75 37.84
C ILE A 24 7.40 36.97 36.87
N GLY A 25 7.99 35.89 37.41
CA GLY A 25 8.71 34.92 36.61
C GLY A 25 7.78 34.26 35.59
N ALA A 26 7.74 34.80 34.39
CA ALA A 26 7.16 34.10 33.25
C ALA A 26 8.04 32.91 32.91
N HIS A 27 7.75 31.75 33.48
CA HIS A 27 8.23 30.48 32.91
C HIS A 27 7.62 30.36 31.53
N ARG A 28 8.33 30.84 30.51
CA ARG A 28 8.14 30.37 29.14
C ARG A 28 8.53 28.89 29.13
N ALA A 29 7.53 28.03 29.35
CA ALA A 29 7.64 26.66 28.85
C ALA A 29 7.87 26.77 27.35
N ALA A 30 9.13 26.62 26.91
CA ALA A 30 9.43 26.36 25.54
C ALA A 30 8.84 24.99 25.22
N CYS A 31 7.60 25.01 24.69
CA CYS A 31 7.05 23.86 24.01
C CYS A 31 7.90 23.70 22.73
N ALA A 32 9.01 23.00 22.86
CA ALA A 32 9.72 22.47 21.72
C ALA A 32 8.78 21.39 21.15
N THR A 33 7.89 21.80 20.25
CA THR A 33 7.32 20.87 19.28
C THR A 33 8.49 20.37 18.46
N LYS A 34 9.03 19.21 18.84
CA LYS A 34 9.75 18.38 17.87
C LYS A 34 8.75 18.19 16.74
N ASP A 35 9.01 18.79 15.61
CA ASP A 35 8.43 18.41 14.33
C ASP A 35 8.83 16.94 14.12
N GLU A 36 8.03 16.03 14.66
CA GLU A 36 8.22 14.60 14.43
C GLU A 36 7.85 14.38 12.97
N LYS A 37 8.88 14.37 12.13
CA LYS A 37 8.74 14.20 10.69
C LYS A 37 7.92 12.93 10.45
N ARG A 38 6.76 13.08 9.84
CA ARG A 38 5.86 11.97 9.46
C ARG A 38 6.67 10.88 8.75
N LEU A 39 6.38 9.61 9.05
CA LEU A 39 6.98 8.50 8.31
C LEU A 39 6.56 8.57 6.82
N PRO A 40 7.46 8.26 5.90
CA PRO A 40 7.10 8.14 4.48
C PRO A 40 6.12 6.99 4.31
N LEU A 41 5.21 7.12 3.35
CA LEU A 41 4.13 6.16 3.12
C LEU A 41 3.96 5.86 1.62
N ILE A 42 4.05 4.58 1.26
CA ILE A 42 3.69 4.08 -0.07
C ILE A 42 2.50 3.15 0.07
N ASP A 43 1.42 3.45 -0.63
CA ASP A 43 0.26 2.55 -0.75
C ASP A 43 0.52 1.57 -1.90
N CYS A 44 0.70 0.28 -1.60
CA CYS A 44 1.04 -0.72 -2.61
C CYS A 44 -0.17 -1.24 -3.40
N HIS A 45 -1.39 -0.72 -3.15
CA HIS A 45 -2.59 -1.21 -3.81
C HIS A 45 -3.66 -0.13 -3.96
N LEU A 46 -3.70 0.51 -5.10
CA LEU A 46 -4.77 1.42 -5.49
C LEU A 46 -5.17 1.23 -6.96
N HIS A 47 -6.44 1.52 -7.24
CA HIS A 47 -7.01 1.54 -8.59
C HIS A 47 -7.60 2.91 -8.91
N PHE A 48 -7.43 3.37 -10.14
CA PHE A 48 -8.30 4.38 -10.71
C PHE A 48 -9.66 3.76 -11.05
N LYS A 49 -10.68 4.57 -11.21
CA LYS A 49 -12.05 4.15 -11.57
C LYS A 49 -12.74 3.18 -10.61
N HIS A 50 -12.11 2.77 -9.53
CA HIS A 50 -12.77 1.97 -8.51
C HIS A 50 -13.94 2.79 -7.94
N LYS A 51 -15.16 2.24 -7.96
CA LYS A 51 -16.40 2.95 -7.59
C LYS A 51 -16.56 4.32 -8.28
N GLN A 52 -16.19 4.41 -9.57
CA GLN A 52 -16.27 5.62 -10.42
C GLN A 52 -15.32 6.77 -10.02
N ARG A 53 -14.34 6.51 -9.16
CA ARG A 53 -13.33 7.51 -8.75
C ARG A 53 -12.45 7.91 -9.94
N SER A 54 -12.28 9.22 -10.16
CA SER A 54 -11.39 9.74 -11.20
C SER A 54 -9.90 9.60 -10.83
N ILE A 55 -9.02 9.87 -11.77
CA ILE A 55 -7.57 9.98 -11.50
C ILE A 55 -7.33 11.10 -10.48
N GLU A 56 -7.93 12.26 -10.70
CA GLU A 56 -7.81 13.43 -9.83
C GLU A 56 -8.31 13.17 -8.41
N ASP A 57 -9.41 12.42 -8.25
CA ASP A 57 -9.92 12.05 -6.93
C ASP A 57 -9.02 11.01 -6.26
N THR A 58 -8.33 10.16 -7.03
CA THR A 58 -7.31 9.27 -6.47
C THR A 58 -6.11 10.05 -5.95
N ILE A 59 -5.67 11.09 -6.67
CA ILE A 59 -4.59 11.97 -6.19
C ILE A 59 -5.01 12.73 -4.93
N LYS A 60 -6.23 13.28 -4.88
CA LYS A 60 -6.78 13.91 -3.67
C LYS A 60 -6.83 12.94 -2.48
N HIS A 61 -7.22 11.68 -2.73
CA HIS A 61 -7.20 10.64 -1.72
C HIS A 61 -5.79 10.38 -1.19
N ILE A 62 -4.79 10.22 -2.08
CA ILE A 62 -3.37 10.07 -1.73
C ILE A 62 -2.92 11.23 -0.83
N GLU A 63 -3.26 12.47 -1.22
CA GLU A 63 -2.92 13.67 -0.43
C GLU A 63 -3.62 13.70 0.92
N ALA A 64 -4.92 13.43 0.95
CA ALA A 64 -5.74 13.46 2.16
C ALA A 64 -5.32 12.39 3.20
N THR A 65 -4.78 11.26 2.75
CA THR A 65 -4.30 10.16 3.61
C THR A 65 -2.82 10.29 3.98
N GLY A 66 -2.12 11.32 3.49
CA GLY A 66 -0.70 11.50 3.71
C GLY A 66 0.16 10.46 3.00
N THR A 67 -0.34 9.81 1.97
CA THR A 67 0.40 8.87 1.12
C THR A 67 1.33 9.64 0.18
N ASP A 68 2.59 9.27 0.12
CA ASP A 68 3.58 9.93 -0.73
C ASP A 68 3.48 9.42 -2.18
N LYS A 69 3.43 8.11 -2.36
CA LYS A 69 3.27 7.44 -3.66
C LYS A 69 2.33 6.24 -3.55
N ALA A 70 1.77 5.83 -4.67
CA ALA A 70 0.97 4.60 -4.72
C ALA A 70 1.33 3.74 -5.93
N PHE A 71 1.30 2.41 -5.74
CA PHE A 71 1.20 1.47 -6.85
C PHE A 71 -0.20 1.61 -7.42
N ILE A 72 -0.29 1.90 -8.71
CA ILE A 72 -1.57 1.93 -9.41
C ILE A 72 -1.66 0.68 -10.26
N LEU A 73 -2.58 -0.18 -9.87
CA LEU A 73 -2.79 -1.49 -10.47
C LEU A 73 -3.94 -1.42 -11.48
N PRO A 74 -3.71 -1.75 -12.75
CA PRO A 74 -4.81 -1.92 -13.71
C PRO A 74 -5.68 -3.13 -13.39
N LEU A 75 -6.89 -3.15 -13.95
CA LEU A 75 -7.87 -4.23 -13.88
C LEU A 75 -8.36 -4.51 -15.30
N GLU A 76 -7.60 -5.30 -16.04
CA GLU A 76 -7.94 -5.68 -17.42
C GLU A 76 -8.67 -7.02 -17.52
N THR A 77 -8.69 -7.78 -16.42
CA THR A 77 -9.35 -9.08 -16.31
C THR A 77 -10.06 -9.20 -14.95
N GLY A 78 -10.82 -10.27 -14.78
CA GLY A 78 -11.55 -10.52 -13.54
C GLY A 78 -12.95 -9.94 -13.58
N GLU A 79 -13.26 -8.92 -12.89
CA GLU A 79 -14.51 -8.21 -12.55
C GLU A 79 -15.56 -8.01 -13.71
N GLY A 80 -15.63 -8.95 -14.66
CA GLY A 80 -16.58 -8.87 -15.79
C GLY A 80 -16.07 -8.06 -16.99
N GLY A 81 -14.77 -7.79 -17.06
CA GLY A 81 -14.15 -7.11 -18.20
C GLY A 81 -13.08 -6.12 -17.80
N VAL A 82 -12.70 -5.26 -18.75
CA VAL A 82 -11.67 -4.23 -18.56
C VAL A 82 -12.26 -3.05 -17.80
N LEU A 83 -11.89 -2.90 -16.53
CA LEU A 83 -12.28 -1.76 -15.70
C LEU A 83 -11.22 -0.63 -15.74
N LEU A 84 -9.95 -0.97 -15.78
CA LEU A 84 -8.83 -0.03 -15.82
C LEU A 84 -7.72 -0.59 -16.70
N LYS A 85 -7.37 0.13 -17.76
CA LYS A 85 -6.30 -0.24 -18.71
C LYS A 85 -4.94 0.21 -18.21
N SER A 86 -3.90 -0.55 -18.55
CA SER A 86 -2.49 -0.21 -18.32
C SER A 86 -2.11 1.12 -18.97
N GLU A 87 -2.61 1.42 -20.17
CA GLU A 87 -2.38 2.70 -20.85
C GLU A 87 -2.94 3.89 -20.06
N THR A 88 -4.05 3.73 -19.34
CA THR A 88 -4.60 4.79 -18.47
C THR A 88 -3.66 5.06 -17.28
N VAL A 89 -3.01 4.03 -16.75
CA VAL A 89 -2.02 4.19 -15.68
C VAL A 89 -0.79 4.93 -16.18
N LEU A 90 -0.31 4.62 -17.39
CA LEU A 90 0.81 5.32 -18.03
C LEU A 90 0.48 6.79 -18.33
N GLN A 91 -0.72 7.08 -18.84
CA GLN A 91 -1.17 8.48 -19.05
C GLN A 91 -1.23 9.26 -17.72
N ALA A 92 -1.65 8.61 -16.65
CA ALA A 92 -1.66 9.24 -15.33
C ALA A 92 -0.25 9.46 -14.79
N LEU A 93 0.70 8.56 -15.08
CA LEU A 93 2.10 8.73 -14.72
C LEU A 93 2.71 9.99 -15.35
N GLU A 94 2.42 10.27 -16.62
CA GLU A 94 2.89 11.49 -17.30
C GLU A 94 2.44 12.77 -16.56
N LYS A 95 1.23 12.75 -16.00
CA LYS A 95 0.66 13.89 -15.28
C LYS A 95 1.11 13.98 -13.81
N TYR A 96 1.34 12.83 -13.17
CA TYR A 96 1.64 12.75 -11.73
C TYR A 96 2.86 11.84 -11.44
N PRO A 97 4.05 12.13 -12.02
CA PRO A 97 5.22 11.24 -11.94
C PRO A 97 5.74 11.05 -10.51
N ASP A 98 5.52 12.02 -9.63
CA ASP A 98 5.96 11.97 -8.24
C ASP A 98 4.97 11.23 -7.31
N ARG A 99 3.80 10.85 -7.81
CA ARG A 99 2.73 10.23 -7.02
C ARG A 99 2.44 8.78 -7.43
N ILE A 100 2.75 8.40 -8.64
CA ILE A 100 2.36 7.12 -9.24
C ILE A 100 3.57 6.22 -9.43
N ILE A 101 3.43 4.98 -9.00
CA ILE A 101 4.29 3.87 -9.38
C ILE A 101 3.43 2.96 -10.28
N PRO A 102 3.69 2.96 -11.60
CA PRO A 102 2.80 2.30 -12.54
C PRO A 102 3.03 0.79 -12.56
N PHE A 103 1.95 0.04 -12.42
CA PHE A 103 1.88 -1.39 -12.70
C PHE A 103 1.18 -1.61 -14.04
N CYS A 104 1.34 -2.77 -14.63
CA CYS A 104 0.63 -3.18 -15.82
C CYS A 104 -0.08 -4.53 -15.61
N GLN A 105 -1.06 -4.80 -16.44
CA GLN A 105 -1.72 -6.09 -16.57
C GLN A 105 -2.06 -6.34 -18.05
N SER A 106 -2.25 -7.58 -18.41
CA SER A 106 -2.84 -7.96 -19.69
C SER A 106 -3.49 -9.32 -19.55
N ASP A 107 -4.58 -9.56 -20.28
CA ASP A 107 -5.29 -10.84 -20.26
C ASP A 107 -4.35 -11.97 -20.71
N VAL A 108 -4.08 -12.90 -19.81
CA VAL A 108 -3.18 -14.04 -20.04
C VAL A 108 -3.63 -14.98 -21.17
N ARG A 109 -4.89 -14.85 -21.61
CA ARG A 109 -5.45 -15.62 -22.73
C ARG A 109 -5.06 -15.07 -24.10
N GLN A 110 -4.54 -13.84 -24.16
CA GLN A 110 -4.08 -13.24 -25.40
C GLN A 110 -2.75 -13.89 -25.84
N PRO A 111 -2.60 -14.21 -27.11
CA PRO A 111 -1.39 -14.91 -27.61
C PRO A 111 -0.12 -14.06 -27.51
N ASP A 112 -0.24 -12.73 -27.47
CA ASP A 112 0.85 -11.75 -27.44
C ASP A 112 1.09 -11.17 -26.01
N VAL A 113 0.47 -11.74 -24.97
CA VAL A 113 0.48 -11.19 -23.61
C VAL A 113 1.90 -10.91 -23.09
N LEU A 114 2.85 -11.82 -23.29
CA LEU A 114 4.22 -11.65 -22.80
C LEU A 114 4.93 -10.49 -23.53
N GLN A 115 4.67 -10.33 -24.83
CA GLN A 115 5.23 -9.22 -25.59
C GLN A 115 4.63 -7.88 -25.16
N ARG A 116 3.34 -7.83 -24.93
CA ARG A 116 2.67 -6.61 -24.41
C ARG A 116 3.24 -6.19 -23.08
N ILE A 117 3.47 -7.13 -22.15
CA ILE A 117 4.07 -6.83 -20.84
C ILE A 117 5.51 -6.31 -21.00
N ARG A 118 6.31 -6.86 -21.92
CA ARG A 118 7.65 -6.30 -22.23
C ARG A 118 7.57 -4.87 -22.77
N THR A 119 6.59 -4.58 -23.61
CA THR A 119 6.33 -3.20 -24.06
C THR A 119 5.99 -2.27 -22.90
N TYR A 120 5.14 -2.70 -21.95
CA TYR A 120 4.85 -1.90 -20.77
C TYR A 120 6.07 -1.69 -19.86
N HIS A 121 6.98 -2.67 -19.80
CA HIS A 121 8.26 -2.51 -19.13
C HIS A 121 9.09 -1.39 -19.77
N GLU A 122 9.22 -1.38 -21.08
CA GLU A 122 9.93 -0.34 -21.85
C GLU A 122 9.29 1.04 -21.67
N LEU A 123 7.96 1.10 -21.48
CA LEU A 123 7.20 2.31 -21.23
C LEU A 123 7.25 2.79 -19.75
N GLY A 124 7.96 2.06 -18.87
CA GLY A 124 8.24 2.50 -17.51
C GLY A 124 7.37 1.86 -16.43
N CYS A 125 6.55 0.85 -16.74
CA CYS A 125 5.90 0.05 -15.70
C CYS A 125 6.92 -0.66 -14.81
N ARG A 126 6.57 -0.88 -13.54
CA ARG A 126 7.48 -1.38 -12.50
C ARG A 126 7.07 -2.73 -11.90
N GLY A 127 5.98 -3.33 -12.36
CA GLY A 127 5.47 -4.61 -11.89
C GLY A 127 4.17 -5.00 -12.58
N ILE A 128 3.66 -6.17 -12.24
CA ILE A 128 2.37 -6.68 -12.70
C ILE A 128 1.37 -6.70 -11.55
N GLY A 129 0.15 -6.30 -11.83
CA GLY A 129 -0.98 -6.38 -10.90
C GLY A 129 -2.10 -5.41 -11.23
N GLU A 130 -3.28 -5.70 -10.77
CA GLU A 130 -3.65 -6.85 -9.96
C GLU A 130 -3.86 -8.08 -10.89
N GLN A 131 -3.05 -9.13 -10.72
CA GLN A 131 -3.23 -10.36 -11.49
C GLN A 131 -4.45 -11.10 -10.97
N LYS A 132 -5.55 -11.08 -11.74
CA LYS A 132 -6.86 -11.54 -11.34
C LYS A 132 -7.54 -12.30 -12.48
N GLU A 133 -7.31 -13.60 -12.52
CA GLU A 133 -7.79 -14.47 -13.60
C GLU A 133 -8.65 -15.60 -13.06
N HIS A 134 -9.77 -15.89 -13.72
CA HIS A 134 -10.60 -17.08 -13.44
C HIS A 134 -9.92 -18.36 -13.95
N LEU A 135 -8.72 -18.63 -13.43
CA LEU A 135 -7.89 -19.77 -13.78
C LEU A 135 -7.27 -20.36 -12.50
N PRO A 136 -6.93 -21.64 -12.49
CA PRO A 136 -6.13 -22.19 -11.40
C PRO A 136 -4.70 -21.60 -11.46
N LEU A 137 -4.10 -21.44 -10.30
CA LEU A 137 -2.75 -20.84 -10.16
C LEU A 137 -1.68 -21.58 -10.96
N ASN A 138 -1.83 -22.90 -11.13
CA ASN A 138 -0.93 -23.74 -11.92
C ASN A 138 -1.22 -23.74 -13.43
N ASP A 139 -2.09 -22.87 -13.92
CA ASP A 139 -2.25 -22.69 -15.36
C ASP A 139 -0.94 -22.18 -15.98
N ARG A 140 -0.49 -22.82 -17.07
CA ARG A 140 0.78 -22.47 -17.74
C ARG A 140 0.88 -21.01 -18.18
N ARG A 141 -0.26 -20.34 -18.41
CA ARG A 141 -0.30 -18.91 -18.77
C ARG A 141 0.02 -18.03 -17.58
N ILE A 142 -0.51 -18.37 -16.40
CA ILE A 142 -0.15 -17.70 -15.14
C ILE A 142 1.34 -17.93 -14.83
N GLU A 143 1.80 -19.16 -14.94
CA GLU A 143 3.23 -19.47 -14.75
C GLU A 143 4.12 -18.71 -15.74
N GLY A 144 3.70 -18.55 -17.00
CA GLY A 144 4.41 -17.76 -18.01
C GLY A 144 4.58 -16.29 -17.60
N ILE A 145 3.56 -15.70 -16.97
CA ILE A 145 3.64 -14.34 -16.43
C ILE A 145 4.61 -14.27 -15.23
N ILE A 146 4.53 -15.24 -14.31
CA ILE A 146 5.44 -15.30 -13.14
C ILE A 146 6.90 -15.46 -13.62
N ALA A 147 7.15 -16.33 -14.62
CA ALA A 147 8.46 -16.51 -15.22
C ALA A 147 8.98 -15.22 -15.87
N LEU A 148 8.11 -14.47 -16.56
CA LEU A 148 8.47 -13.19 -17.14
C LEU A 148 8.81 -12.15 -16.06
N CYS A 149 8.08 -12.12 -14.94
CA CYS A 149 8.40 -11.25 -13.79
C CYS A 149 9.76 -11.63 -13.19
N ASP A 150 10.09 -12.94 -13.13
CA ASP A 150 11.40 -13.40 -12.69
C ASP A 150 12.51 -12.90 -13.62
N ASP A 151 12.33 -13.03 -14.94
CA ASP A 151 13.27 -12.53 -15.96
C ASP A 151 13.50 -11.02 -15.83
N LEU A 152 12.44 -10.24 -15.63
CA LEU A 152 12.47 -8.79 -15.51
C LEU A 152 12.90 -8.29 -14.13
N ASN A 153 13.08 -9.19 -13.17
CA ASN A 153 13.28 -8.84 -11.76
C ASN A 153 12.16 -7.93 -11.22
N TRP A 154 10.92 -8.32 -11.43
CA TRP A 154 9.73 -7.54 -11.12
C TRP A 154 8.89 -8.11 -9.99
N PRO A 155 8.12 -7.29 -9.26
CA PRO A 155 7.03 -7.75 -8.42
C PRO A 155 5.80 -8.10 -9.25
N ILE A 156 4.99 -9.03 -8.70
CA ILE A 156 3.66 -9.35 -9.19
C ILE A 156 2.67 -9.42 -8.02
N THR A 157 1.63 -8.59 -8.04
CA THR A 157 0.53 -8.66 -7.09
C THR A 157 -0.51 -9.64 -7.60
N ILE A 158 -0.79 -10.70 -6.83
CA ILE A 158 -1.70 -11.78 -7.21
C ILE A 158 -2.91 -11.81 -6.28
N HIS A 159 -4.10 -11.76 -6.87
CA HIS A 159 -5.38 -11.95 -6.20
C HIS A 159 -5.68 -13.44 -6.03
N PHE A 160 -5.60 -13.96 -4.81
CA PHE A 160 -5.90 -15.36 -4.50
C PHE A 160 -7.31 -15.51 -3.95
N GLN A 161 -8.15 -16.29 -4.63
CA GLN A 161 -9.51 -16.56 -4.19
C GLN A 161 -9.92 -17.98 -4.57
N ASP A 162 -9.78 -18.91 -3.63
CA ASP A 162 -10.17 -20.32 -3.76
C ASP A 162 -11.70 -20.47 -3.55
N SER A 163 -12.48 -20.17 -4.55
CA SER A 163 -13.92 -20.38 -4.57
C SER A 163 -14.34 -20.86 -5.96
N LYS A 164 -15.56 -21.39 -6.10
CA LYS A 164 -16.06 -21.94 -7.37
C LYS A 164 -15.95 -20.96 -8.56
N SER A 165 -16.08 -19.67 -8.29
CA SER A 165 -15.92 -18.58 -9.28
C SER A 165 -14.75 -17.66 -8.92
N GLY A 166 -13.74 -18.19 -8.23
CA GLY A 166 -12.62 -17.40 -7.74
C GLY A 166 -11.51 -17.17 -8.76
N TYR A 167 -10.42 -16.62 -8.29
CA TYR A 167 -9.30 -16.18 -9.10
C TYR A 167 -8.01 -16.84 -8.64
N ASN A 168 -7.13 -17.23 -9.57
CA ASN A 168 -5.81 -17.81 -9.31
C ASN A 168 -5.86 -18.87 -8.19
N GLN A 169 -6.74 -19.86 -8.38
CA GLN A 169 -7.11 -20.85 -7.38
C GLN A 169 -6.00 -21.87 -7.12
N GLY A 170 -5.96 -22.46 -5.92
CA GLY A 170 -5.00 -23.48 -5.53
C GLY A 170 -3.74 -22.89 -4.87
N ILE A 171 -3.93 -21.89 -4.03
CA ILE A 171 -2.82 -21.24 -3.31
C ILE A 171 -2.04 -22.24 -2.45
N ALA A 172 -2.74 -23.13 -1.74
CA ALA A 172 -2.11 -24.07 -0.82
C ALA A 172 -1.23 -25.10 -1.54
N GLU A 173 -1.62 -25.48 -2.76
CA GLU A 173 -0.95 -26.50 -3.56
C GLU A 173 0.20 -25.94 -4.42
N HIS A 174 0.12 -24.66 -4.83
CA HIS A 174 0.97 -24.17 -5.91
C HIS A 174 1.86 -22.98 -5.58
N LEU A 175 1.49 -22.12 -4.60
CA LEU A 175 2.28 -20.91 -4.31
C LEU A 175 3.72 -21.23 -3.94
N GLU A 176 3.93 -22.20 -3.06
CA GLU A 176 5.28 -22.59 -2.60
C GLU A 176 6.16 -23.11 -3.75
N THR A 177 5.57 -23.78 -4.73
CA THR A 177 6.30 -24.25 -5.93
C THR A 177 6.90 -23.09 -6.71
N TYR A 178 6.15 -22.00 -6.88
CA TYR A 178 6.64 -20.81 -7.59
C TYR A 178 7.69 -20.05 -6.76
N LEU A 179 7.51 -19.92 -5.46
CA LEU A 179 8.51 -19.30 -4.57
C LEU A 179 9.85 -20.08 -4.58
N LYS A 180 9.79 -21.41 -4.71
CA LYS A 180 10.97 -22.26 -4.86
C LYS A 180 11.63 -22.14 -6.25
N LYS A 181 10.84 -22.10 -7.30
CA LYS A 181 11.30 -22.13 -8.67
C LYS A 181 11.85 -20.78 -9.16
N TYR A 182 11.17 -19.69 -8.84
CA TYR A 182 11.46 -18.35 -9.33
C TYR A 182 11.97 -17.50 -8.15
N LYS A 183 13.25 -17.12 -8.19
CA LYS A 183 13.92 -16.48 -7.05
C LYS A 183 14.00 -14.97 -7.14
N ARG A 184 13.84 -14.42 -8.35
CA ARG A 184 13.97 -12.98 -8.60
C ARG A 184 12.63 -12.26 -8.60
N VAL A 185 11.54 -12.93 -8.95
CA VAL A 185 10.19 -12.37 -8.82
C VAL A 185 9.83 -12.19 -7.35
N ARG A 186 9.24 -11.05 -7.02
CA ARG A 186 8.61 -10.84 -5.70
C ARG A 186 7.11 -11.03 -5.86
N ILE A 187 6.59 -12.13 -5.30
CA ILE A 187 5.16 -12.40 -5.27
C ILE A 187 4.55 -11.61 -4.12
N ILE A 188 3.63 -10.71 -4.43
CA ILE A 188 2.86 -9.95 -3.46
C ILE A 188 1.49 -10.61 -3.35
N GLY A 189 1.27 -11.31 -2.25
CA GLY A 189 0.02 -12.03 -2.00
C GLY A 189 -1.08 -11.08 -1.51
N HIS A 190 -2.25 -11.21 -2.12
CA HIS A 190 -3.42 -10.39 -1.86
C HIS A 190 -4.71 -11.22 -1.84
N ALA A 191 -5.76 -10.66 -1.25
CA ALA A 191 -7.14 -11.15 -1.21
C ALA A 191 -7.44 -12.28 -0.22
N GLN A 192 -8.65 -12.80 -0.34
CA GLN A 192 -9.31 -13.57 0.71
C GLN A 192 -8.60 -14.88 1.02
N SER A 193 -8.24 -15.65 0.00
CA SER A 193 -7.58 -16.95 0.25
C SER A 193 -6.16 -16.78 0.76
N PHE A 194 -5.42 -15.78 0.27
CA PHE A 194 -4.10 -15.48 0.84
C PHE A 194 -4.23 -15.24 2.35
N TRP A 195 -5.12 -14.34 2.75
CA TRP A 195 -5.26 -13.94 4.14
C TRP A 195 -5.99 -14.94 5.02
N SER A 196 -6.86 -15.81 4.49
CA SER A 196 -7.44 -16.90 5.30
C SER A 196 -6.39 -17.93 5.71
N HIS A 197 -5.37 -18.14 4.87
CA HIS A 197 -4.27 -19.08 5.15
C HIS A 197 -3.21 -18.56 6.16
N ILE A 198 -3.44 -17.41 6.79
CA ILE A 198 -2.66 -16.98 7.97
C ILE A 198 -2.91 -17.92 9.18
N SER A 199 -4.05 -18.62 9.18
CA SER A 199 -4.48 -19.57 10.20
C SER A 199 -4.32 -21.01 9.71
N ALA A 200 -4.04 -21.94 10.62
CA ALA A 200 -3.97 -23.37 10.28
C ALA A 200 -5.35 -23.97 9.97
N ASP A 201 -6.43 -23.38 10.48
CA ASP A 201 -7.81 -23.83 10.27
C ASP A 201 -8.54 -23.02 9.19
N VAL A 202 -8.08 -23.13 7.97
CA VAL A 202 -8.70 -22.44 6.83
C VAL A 202 -10.10 -22.99 6.59
N PRO A 203 -11.15 -22.15 6.59
CA PRO A 203 -12.50 -22.61 6.26
C PRO A 203 -12.57 -23.10 4.80
N PRO A 204 -13.45 -24.06 4.49
CA PRO A 204 -13.72 -24.43 3.10
C PRO A 204 -14.07 -23.21 2.26
N PRO A 205 -13.59 -23.09 1.01
CA PRO A 205 -13.76 -21.90 0.16
C PRO A 205 -15.21 -21.51 -0.15
N ASP A 206 -16.13 -22.47 -0.04
CA ASP A 206 -17.57 -22.29 -0.25
C ASP A 206 -18.30 -21.71 0.98
N LYS A 207 -17.65 -21.64 2.14
CA LYS A 207 -18.28 -21.17 3.38
C LYS A 207 -17.97 -19.73 3.71
N THR A 208 -16.70 -19.39 3.83
CA THR A 208 -16.30 -18.02 4.07
C THR A 208 -14.84 -17.78 3.70
N LEU A 209 -14.57 -16.62 3.11
CA LEU A 209 -13.24 -16.13 2.82
C LEU A 209 -12.80 -15.02 3.81
N TYR A 210 -13.67 -14.69 4.78
CA TYR A 210 -13.42 -13.74 5.87
C TYR A 210 -13.62 -14.46 7.22
N PRO A 211 -12.65 -15.28 7.67
CA PRO A 211 -12.76 -16.01 8.92
C PRO A 211 -12.93 -15.07 10.11
N THR A 212 -13.69 -15.52 11.10
CA THR A 212 -13.87 -14.83 12.38
C THR A 212 -13.24 -15.63 13.52
N GLY A 213 -12.96 -14.98 14.65
CA GLY A 213 -12.36 -15.62 15.82
C GLY A 213 -10.83 -15.72 15.75
N PRO A 214 -10.20 -16.42 16.72
CA PRO A 214 -8.75 -16.47 16.86
C PRO A 214 -8.04 -17.10 15.67
N VAL A 215 -6.80 -16.69 15.44
CA VAL A 215 -5.90 -17.30 14.45
C VAL A 215 -5.21 -18.50 15.07
N LYS A 216 -5.35 -19.67 14.46
CA LYS A 216 -4.61 -20.86 14.88
C LYS A 216 -3.19 -20.83 14.35
N PRO A 217 -2.16 -20.97 15.22
CA PRO A 217 -0.77 -21.03 14.80
C PRO A 217 -0.50 -22.13 13.77
N GLY A 218 0.50 -21.92 12.91
CA GLY A 218 0.89 -22.89 11.88
C GLY A 218 0.21 -22.68 10.53
N GLY A 219 -0.35 -21.49 10.30
CA GLY A 219 -0.90 -21.12 9.00
C GLY A 219 0.15 -21.13 7.87
N LEU A 220 -0.30 -21.48 6.67
CA LEU A 220 0.56 -21.56 5.48
C LEU A 220 1.32 -20.26 5.23
N ILE A 221 0.63 -19.12 5.29
CA ILE A 221 1.24 -17.82 4.98
C ILE A 221 2.24 -17.39 6.04
N ASP A 222 1.99 -17.65 7.33
CA ASP A 222 2.96 -17.38 8.40
C ASP A 222 4.28 -18.17 8.16
N ARG A 223 4.16 -19.44 7.75
CA ARG A 223 5.32 -20.28 7.38
C ARG A 223 6.03 -19.79 6.13
N LEU A 224 5.29 -19.53 5.05
CA LEU A 224 5.90 -19.15 3.77
C LEU A 224 6.60 -17.79 3.85
N LEU A 225 6.06 -16.82 4.59
CA LEU A 225 6.74 -15.54 4.84
C LEU A 225 8.05 -15.73 5.61
N ALA A 226 8.12 -16.71 6.53
CA ALA A 226 9.36 -16.99 7.25
C ALA A 226 10.43 -17.70 6.39
N GLU A 227 10.02 -18.52 5.42
CA GLU A 227 10.91 -19.35 4.62
C GLU A 227 11.33 -18.73 3.28
N TYR A 228 10.51 -17.83 2.71
CA TYR A 228 10.71 -17.30 1.35
C TYR A 228 10.83 -15.78 1.33
N PRO A 229 12.04 -15.22 1.18
CA PRO A 229 12.25 -13.77 1.16
C PRO A 229 11.66 -13.06 -0.08
N ASN A 230 11.25 -13.81 -1.10
CA ASN A 230 10.57 -13.32 -2.30
C ASN A 230 9.03 -13.36 -2.21
N LEU A 231 8.47 -13.69 -1.03
CA LEU A 231 7.05 -13.51 -0.75
C LEU A 231 6.83 -12.23 0.05
N TYR A 232 5.90 -11.41 -0.39
CA TYR A 232 5.40 -10.23 0.32
C TYR A 232 3.90 -10.36 0.54
N ALA A 233 3.38 -9.67 1.54
CA ALA A 233 1.96 -9.71 1.91
C ALA A 233 1.36 -8.31 1.88
N ASP A 234 0.42 -8.08 0.98
CA ASP A 234 -0.35 -6.85 0.84
C ASP A 234 -1.54 -6.86 1.81
N MET A 235 -1.50 -5.98 2.81
CA MET A 235 -2.52 -5.89 3.87
C MET A 235 -3.79 -5.13 3.45
N SER A 236 -3.98 -4.88 2.17
CA SER A 236 -5.07 -4.07 1.64
C SER A 236 -6.45 -4.74 1.73
N ALA A 237 -7.47 -3.95 1.42
CA ALA A 237 -8.87 -4.34 1.40
C ALA A 237 -9.43 -4.83 2.75
N GLY A 238 -10.66 -5.33 2.72
CA GLY A 238 -11.29 -5.95 3.88
C GLY A 238 -10.63 -7.26 4.29
N SER A 239 -10.04 -8.01 3.37
CA SER A 239 -9.43 -9.32 3.64
C SER A 239 -8.13 -9.20 4.45
N GLY A 240 -7.22 -8.31 4.06
CA GLY A 240 -6.01 -8.03 4.80
C GLY A 240 -6.31 -7.47 6.19
N PHE A 241 -7.17 -6.44 6.24
CA PHE A 241 -7.57 -5.86 7.51
C PHE A 241 -8.25 -6.88 8.45
N ASN A 242 -9.17 -7.72 7.94
CA ASN A 242 -9.81 -8.78 8.72
C ASN A 242 -8.77 -9.74 9.32
N ALA A 243 -7.81 -10.18 8.52
CA ALA A 243 -6.80 -11.15 8.97
C ALA A 243 -5.98 -10.65 10.15
N ILE A 244 -5.53 -9.37 10.10
CA ILE A 244 -4.65 -8.80 11.14
C ILE A 244 -5.41 -8.18 12.30
N SER A 245 -6.73 -7.89 12.18
CA SER A 245 -7.51 -7.24 13.25
C SER A 245 -8.39 -8.20 14.03
N ARG A 246 -8.68 -9.40 13.54
CA ARG A 246 -9.57 -10.36 14.21
C ARG A 246 -8.96 -11.02 15.44
N ASP A 247 -7.62 -11.00 15.56
CA ASP A 247 -6.86 -11.56 16.67
C ASP A 247 -5.61 -10.68 16.88
N GLU A 248 -5.71 -9.66 17.73
CA GLU A 248 -4.63 -8.69 17.94
C GLU A 248 -3.44 -9.30 18.69
N ASP A 249 -3.65 -10.28 19.56
CA ASP A 249 -2.57 -10.97 20.29
C ASP A 249 -1.68 -11.76 19.32
N PHE A 250 -2.28 -12.51 18.39
CA PHE A 250 -1.54 -13.17 17.32
C PHE A 250 -0.85 -12.14 16.41
N SER A 251 -1.57 -11.10 16.03
CA SER A 251 -1.11 -10.09 15.06
C SER A 251 0.08 -9.29 15.55
N ALA A 252 0.18 -9.00 16.85
CA ALA A 252 1.36 -8.32 17.41
C ALA A 252 2.65 -9.11 17.12
N GLY A 253 2.63 -10.44 17.33
CA GLY A 253 3.75 -11.30 16.97
C GLY A 253 3.98 -11.45 15.47
N PHE A 254 2.92 -11.58 14.68
CA PHE A 254 2.98 -11.72 13.23
C PHE A 254 3.57 -10.48 12.55
N LEU A 255 3.09 -9.28 12.90
CA LEU A 255 3.60 -8.01 12.37
C LEU A 255 5.09 -7.82 12.66
N GLN A 256 5.55 -8.23 13.84
CA GLN A 256 6.97 -8.13 14.21
C GLN A 256 7.83 -9.17 13.47
N ARG A 257 7.38 -10.43 13.35
CA ARG A 257 8.14 -11.49 12.67
C ARG A 257 8.35 -11.19 11.19
N HIS A 258 7.31 -10.70 10.54
CA HIS A 258 7.29 -10.49 9.08
C HIS A 258 7.44 -9.03 8.65
N ARG A 259 7.87 -8.15 9.56
CA ARG A 259 7.97 -6.71 9.33
C ARG A 259 8.68 -6.32 8.03
N LYS A 260 9.58 -7.17 7.52
CA LYS A 260 10.36 -6.94 6.29
C LYS A 260 9.66 -7.34 4.99
N GLN A 261 8.48 -7.96 5.07
CA GLN A 261 7.73 -8.50 3.93
C GLN A 261 6.27 -8.04 3.90
N LEU A 262 5.80 -7.36 4.98
CA LEU A 262 4.47 -6.79 5.02
C LEU A 262 4.44 -5.44 4.30
N LEU A 263 3.45 -5.24 3.45
CA LEU A 263 3.26 -4.03 2.67
C LEU A 263 2.00 -3.29 3.13
N PHE A 264 2.12 -2.00 3.35
CA PHE A 264 0.95 -1.15 3.48
C PHE A 264 0.27 -1.04 2.12
N GLY A 265 -0.99 -1.42 2.05
CA GLY A 265 -1.85 -1.27 0.89
C GLY A 265 -3.27 -1.00 1.35
N SER A 266 -4.04 -0.21 0.62
CA SER A 266 -5.39 0.12 1.04
C SER A 266 -6.49 -0.51 0.20
N ASP A 267 -6.33 -0.61 -1.10
CA ASP A 267 -7.41 -0.91 -2.06
C ASP A 267 -8.66 -0.04 -1.81
N CYS A 268 -8.41 1.19 -1.37
CA CYS A 268 -9.46 2.08 -0.91
C CYS A 268 -10.16 2.79 -2.07
N PRO A 269 -11.49 2.68 -2.21
CA PRO A 269 -12.22 3.36 -3.26
C PRO A 269 -12.66 4.79 -2.89
N CYS A 270 -12.42 5.25 -1.66
CA CYS A 270 -12.87 6.58 -1.24
C CYS A 270 -12.01 7.71 -1.86
N ASN A 271 -12.57 8.92 -1.94
CA ASN A 271 -11.96 10.05 -2.63
C ASN A 271 -11.47 11.17 -1.70
N ASP A 272 -11.66 11.07 -0.38
CA ASP A 272 -11.42 12.17 0.55
C ASP A 272 -10.62 11.76 1.81
N GLY A 273 -10.13 10.53 1.88
CA GLY A 273 -9.44 10.01 3.06
C GLY A 273 -10.34 9.79 4.29
N ARG A 274 -11.66 9.99 4.16
CA ARG A 274 -12.65 9.87 5.24
C ARG A 274 -13.74 8.85 4.95
N GLY A 275 -13.72 8.23 3.78
CA GLY A 275 -14.73 7.27 3.35
C GLY A 275 -15.87 7.90 2.56
N GLY A 276 -15.76 9.14 2.10
CA GLY A 276 -16.70 9.75 1.17
C GLY A 276 -16.87 8.86 -0.05
N ASN A 277 -18.11 8.70 -0.55
CA ASN A 277 -18.56 7.76 -1.57
C ASN A 277 -18.37 6.27 -1.23
N PHE A 278 -17.93 5.92 0.00
CA PHE A 278 -17.74 4.52 0.41
C PHE A 278 -18.08 4.30 1.89
N ASN A 279 -19.35 4.32 2.24
CA ASN A 279 -19.89 3.95 3.56
C ASN A 279 -19.24 4.65 4.78
N GLY A 280 -18.61 5.82 4.58
CA GLY A 280 -17.94 6.56 5.66
C GLY A 280 -16.66 5.92 6.20
N VAL A 281 -16.07 4.93 5.50
CA VAL A 281 -14.85 4.26 5.91
C VAL A 281 -13.76 4.45 4.86
N CYS A 282 -12.62 4.99 5.28
CA CYS A 282 -11.40 5.01 4.48
C CYS A 282 -10.50 3.85 4.91
N PHE A 283 -10.25 2.90 4.02
CA PHE A 283 -9.39 1.74 4.34
C PHE A 283 -7.94 2.16 4.60
N SER A 284 -7.43 3.16 3.88
CA SER A 284 -6.09 3.69 4.10
C SER A 284 -5.93 4.26 5.50
N THR A 285 -6.81 5.18 5.92
CA THR A 285 -6.78 5.79 7.27
C THR A 285 -6.93 4.72 8.36
N ARG A 286 -7.90 3.81 8.18
CA ARG A 286 -8.17 2.73 9.14
C ARG A 286 -6.96 1.81 9.34
N LEU A 287 -6.28 1.42 8.26
CA LEU A 287 -5.10 0.57 8.34
C LEU A 287 -3.90 1.31 8.96
N GLN A 288 -3.70 2.60 8.63
CA GLN A 288 -2.65 3.42 9.24
C GLN A 288 -2.83 3.51 10.77
N GLU A 289 -4.06 3.81 11.23
CA GLU A 289 -4.38 3.89 12.66
C GLU A 289 -4.14 2.56 13.37
N PHE A 290 -4.58 1.45 12.76
CA PHE A 290 -4.36 0.11 13.30
C PHE A 290 -2.87 -0.21 13.43
N LEU A 291 -2.09 -0.07 12.36
CA LEU A 291 -0.66 -0.39 12.36
C LEU A 291 0.13 0.52 13.30
N THR A 292 -0.19 1.82 13.37
CA THR A 292 0.46 2.75 14.30
C THR A 292 0.21 2.36 15.76
N ARG A 293 -0.97 1.81 16.06
CA ARG A 293 -1.29 1.32 17.42
C ARG A 293 -0.61 -0.02 17.72
N MET A 294 -0.52 -0.93 16.73
CA MET A 294 -0.03 -2.30 16.93
C MET A 294 1.49 -2.41 16.86
N VAL A 295 2.16 -1.52 16.13
CA VAL A 295 3.61 -1.59 15.87
C VAL A 295 4.29 -0.45 16.62
N ASN A 296 4.86 -0.74 17.80
CA ASN A 296 5.53 0.26 18.64
C ASN A 296 6.94 0.64 18.14
N ASP A 297 7.58 -0.22 17.34
CA ASP A 297 8.91 0.01 16.75
C ASP A 297 8.78 0.89 15.50
N LYS A 298 9.33 2.11 15.56
CA LYS A 298 9.29 3.08 14.44
C LYS A 298 10.00 2.58 13.18
N ASP A 299 11.05 1.78 13.32
CA ASP A 299 11.77 1.20 12.18
C ASP A 299 10.94 0.09 11.54
N ALA A 300 10.24 -0.73 12.34
CA ALA A 300 9.31 -1.72 11.83
C ALA A 300 8.11 -1.06 11.12
N LEU A 301 7.57 0.01 11.68
CA LEU A 301 6.50 0.75 11.05
C LEU A 301 6.94 1.40 9.73
N ARG A 302 8.16 1.95 9.67
CA ARG A 302 8.77 2.48 8.46
C ARG A 302 9.00 1.39 7.40
N ASP A 303 9.46 0.19 7.82
CA ASP A 303 9.57 -0.95 6.93
C ASP A 303 8.23 -1.24 6.24
N ILE A 304 7.15 -1.35 7.02
CA ILE A 304 5.80 -1.68 6.54
C ILE A 304 5.22 -0.56 5.68
N PHE A 305 5.37 0.69 6.09
CA PHE A 305 4.78 1.85 5.40
C PHE A 305 5.51 2.22 4.11
N HIS A 306 6.81 1.92 4.00
CA HIS A 306 7.59 2.46 2.90
C HIS A 306 8.68 1.50 2.38
N ASP A 307 9.62 1.08 3.25
CA ASP A 307 10.87 0.50 2.77
C ASP A 307 10.65 -0.88 2.13
N ASN A 308 9.64 -1.64 2.56
CA ASN A 308 9.27 -2.91 1.93
C ASN A 308 8.74 -2.72 0.50
N ALA A 309 7.96 -1.66 0.25
CA ALA A 309 7.50 -1.35 -1.11
C ALA A 309 8.69 -1.07 -2.05
N ILE A 310 9.69 -0.33 -1.56
CA ILE A 310 10.94 -0.11 -2.32
C ILE A 310 11.69 -1.42 -2.55
N ARG A 311 11.87 -2.28 -1.51
CA ARG A 311 12.51 -3.60 -1.67
C ARG A 311 11.75 -4.51 -2.65
N ALA A 312 10.42 -4.48 -2.64
CA ALA A 312 9.62 -5.22 -3.59
C ALA A 312 9.84 -4.75 -5.04
N LEU A 313 10.05 -3.45 -5.27
CA LEU A 313 10.30 -2.88 -6.60
C LEU A 313 11.72 -3.15 -7.12
N GLU A 314 12.72 -3.07 -6.24
CA GLU A 314 14.14 -3.10 -6.62
C GLU A 314 14.75 -4.50 -6.57
N GLY A 315 14.15 -5.39 -5.78
CA GLY A 315 14.72 -6.69 -5.43
C GLY A 315 15.70 -6.56 -4.26
N ASN A 316 16.08 -7.69 -3.70
CA ASN A 316 17.16 -7.72 -2.72
C ASN A 316 18.48 -7.53 -3.46
N ALA A 317 19.19 -6.46 -3.14
CA ALA A 317 20.53 -6.18 -3.63
C ALA A 317 21.54 -7.25 -3.17
#